data_079c92dd4976a9bf78751954966ae8b6
#
_entry.id   079c92dd4976a9bf78751954966ae8b6
#
_cell.length_a   1.000
_cell.length_b   1.000
_cell.length_c   1.000
_cell.angle_alpha   90.00
_cell.angle_beta   90.00
_cell.angle_gamma   90.00
#
_symmetry.space_group_name_H-M   'P 1'
#
loop_
_entity.id
_entity.type
_entity.pdbx_description
1 polymer ?
#
loop_
_entity_poly.entity_id
_entity_poly.type
_entity_poly.pdbx_seq_one_letter_code
_entity_poly.pdbx_strand_id
1 'polypeptide(L)'
;MKTFQEQTNAENKSIGFDYQYYYFLYLLLCLEEGEKIGLEVKDDVHLELPNEKQVLLQLKHSIQTNGAGVIINLTERDSDLWKTLYNWVNIINDPIDGREKEITQLNYLNKTAFILVSNKAFNSSNKFLENVSEFKKGLISISDFQKYLDNLRDTTKDKEVFSHISILRKQSSIWLSEFLKKLEFELGQDDLISKIKSKIKSTKVKEEKIEDVFNAIDSNLRKKNYIDTKSRKKIIFSFDDFYKEYSVYFDKGRNNKLPIRKKNIKFNKPMKDQTFIKQLLDIFALKEDDQVEMLRLTSQMLQTGNHIEDWVNRGLIVQEQVDDFNNDCVNKWKNTHDEVHREINLNLSVFNTPPTDKEIILAALKCLDEIKKKELEIDYTELDTELSNGQFYLLSDKAEIGWRIGWEEKYKL
;
A
#
# COMPACT_ATOMS: atom_id res chain seq x y z
N MET A 1 25.11 28.36 8.65
CA MET A 1 25.58 27.29 9.57
C MET A 1 24.35 26.56 10.04
N LYS A 2 24.37 25.22 10.01
CA LYS A 2 23.29 24.41 10.58
C LYS A 2 23.37 24.43 12.10
N THR A 3 22.22 24.50 12.80
CA THR A 3 22.14 24.37 14.26
C THR A 3 22.61 22.98 14.68
N PHE A 4 22.95 22.79 15.97
CA PHE A 4 23.34 21.48 16.47
C PHE A 4 22.19 20.44 16.36
N GLN A 5 20.93 20.89 16.54
CA GLN A 5 19.74 20.07 16.28
C GLN A 5 19.65 19.63 14.81
N GLU A 6 19.90 20.52 13.85
CA GLU A 6 19.91 20.18 12.41
C GLU A 6 21.07 19.27 12.02
N GLN A 7 22.20 19.31 12.77
CA GLN A 7 23.35 18.43 12.55
C GLN A 7 23.11 17.03 13.12
N THR A 8 22.31 16.89 14.16
CA THR A 8 21.95 15.62 14.81
C THR A 8 20.67 15.00 14.22
N ASN A 9 20.01 15.68 13.30
CA ASN A 9 18.79 15.21 12.68
C ASN A 9 19.05 13.98 11.77
N ALA A 10 18.29 12.90 12.03
CA ALA A 10 18.45 11.62 11.34
C ALA A 10 17.66 11.53 10.00
N GLU A 11 17.12 12.66 9.49
CA GLU A 11 16.30 12.69 8.27
C GLU A 11 16.96 11.95 7.08
N ASN A 12 18.25 12.23 6.84
CA ASN A 12 19.00 11.60 5.74
C ASN A 12 19.13 10.08 5.90
N LYS A 13 19.18 9.59 7.14
CA LYS A 13 19.26 8.15 7.41
C LYS A 13 17.89 7.49 7.23
N SER A 14 16.84 8.16 7.72
CA SER A 14 15.46 7.66 7.59
C SER A 14 15.04 7.50 6.14
N ILE A 15 15.26 8.51 5.31
CA ILE A 15 14.91 8.44 3.89
C ILE A 15 15.73 7.38 3.13
N GLY A 16 16.98 7.12 3.55
CA GLY A 16 17.81 6.05 2.99
C GLY A 16 17.19 4.67 3.25
N PHE A 17 16.73 4.40 4.48
CA PHE A 17 16.05 3.15 4.82
C PHE A 17 14.68 3.02 4.12
N ASP A 18 13.92 4.11 3.99
CA ASP A 18 12.68 4.10 3.23
C ASP A 18 12.92 3.84 1.74
N TYR A 19 13.99 4.39 1.18
CA TYR A 19 14.39 4.13 -0.20
C TYR A 19 14.72 2.65 -0.44
N GLN A 20 15.51 2.04 0.47
CA GLN A 20 15.82 0.60 0.44
C GLN A 20 14.56 -0.24 0.55
N TYR A 21 13.67 0.12 1.47
CA TYR A 21 12.41 -0.58 1.68
C TYR A 21 11.48 -0.52 0.45
N TYR A 22 11.29 0.66 -0.16
CA TYR A 22 10.42 0.77 -1.33
C TYR A 22 11.02 0.10 -2.57
N TYR A 23 12.34 0.12 -2.71
CA TYR A 23 12.97 -0.63 -3.79
C TYR A 23 12.85 -2.15 -3.57
N PHE A 24 13.03 -2.62 -2.34
CA PHE A 24 12.74 -3.99 -1.93
C PHE A 24 11.29 -4.39 -2.24
N LEU A 25 10.31 -3.54 -1.88
CA LEU A 25 8.89 -3.79 -2.18
C LEU A 25 8.64 -3.86 -3.70
N TYR A 26 9.28 -3.00 -4.48
CA TYR A 26 9.20 -3.06 -5.94
C TYR A 26 9.71 -4.41 -6.48
N LEU A 27 10.88 -4.86 -6.04
CA LEU A 27 11.45 -6.14 -6.45
C LEU A 27 10.64 -7.33 -5.94
N LEU A 28 10.09 -7.26 -4.72
CA LEU A 28 9.20 -8.27 -4.15
C LEU A 28 7.97 -8.50 -5.05
N LEU A 29 7.42 -7.42 -5.63
CA LEU A 29 6.34 -7.50 -6.62
C LEU A 29 6.80 -8.06 -7.98
N CYS A 30 8.10 -8.08 -8.23
CA CYS A 30 8.69 -8.58 -9.48
C CYS A 30 9.18 -10.02 -9.38
N LEU A 31 9.17 -10.64 -8.20
CA LEU A 31 9.62 -12.03 -8.02
C LEU A 31 8.91 -12.99 -8.96
N GLU A 32 9.65 -13.98 -9.43
CA GLU A 32 9.16 -15.10 -10.19
C GLU A 32 9.25 -16.41 -9.38
N GLU A 33 8.59 -17.46 -9.85
CA GLU A 33 8.59 -18.76 -9.18
C GLU A 33 10.02 -19.30 -9.00
N GLY A 34 10.32 -19.74 -7.78
CA GLY A 34 11.64 -20.24 -7.40
C GLY A 34 12.63 -19.16 -6.93
N GLU A 35 12.26 -17.88 -6.98
CA GLU A 35 13.09 -16.78 -6.51
C GLU A 35 12.81 -16.40 -5.06
N LYS A 36 13.82 -15.80 -4.41
CA LYS A 36 13.71 -15.21 -3.07
C LYS A 36 14.35 -13.84 -3.04
N ILE A 37 13.85 -12.99 -2.17
CA ILE A 37 14.41 -11.66 -1.90
C ILE A 37 14.64 -11.46 -0.42
N GLY A 38 15.72 -10.80 -0.05
CA GLY A 38 16.00 -10.39 1.32
C GLY A 38 16.32 -8.91 1.45
N LEU A 39 15.98 -8.34 2.60
CA LEU A 39 16.26 -6.96 2.98
C LEU A 39 17.23 -6.97 4.16
N GLU A 40 18.37 -6.24 4.04
CA GLU A 40 19.40 -6.13 5.07
C GLU A 40 19.95 -7.51 5.57
N VAL A 41 20.17 -8.46 4.64
CA VAL A 41 20.64 -9.81 4.99
C VAL A 41 22.01 -10.13 4.39
N LYS A 42 22.21 -9.94 3.08
CA LYS A 42 23.49 -10.15 2.40
C LYS A 42 24.08 -8.84 1.86
N ASP A 43 23.22 -7.89 1.57
CA ASP A 43 23.47 -6.50 1.20
C ASP A 43 22.20 -5.71 1.54
N ASP A 44 22.07 -4.43 1.16
CA ASP A 44 20.85 -3.64 1.39
C ASP A 44 19.62 -4.43 0.91
N VAL A 45 19.67 -4.94 -0.33
CA VAL A 45 18.72 -5.91 -0.87
C VAL A 45 19.49 -7.01 -1.61
N HIS A 46 19.00 -8.25 -1.56
CA HIS A 46 19.53 -9.32 -2.40
C HIS A 46 18.43 -10.18 -3.00
N LEU A 47 18.70 -10.73 -4.18
CA LEU A 47 17.87 -11.76 -4.81
C LEU A 47 18.61 -13.09 -4.84
N GLU A 48 17.91 -14.16 -4.53
CA GLU A 48 18.34 -15.53 -4.75
C GLU A 48 17.56 -16.10 -5.93
N LEU A 49 18.28 -16.47 -6.97
CA LEU A 49 17.72 -16.97 -8.22
C LEU A 49 17.88 -18.48 -8.30
N PRO A 50 17.18 -19.17 -9.20
CA PRO A 50 17.43 -20.57 -9.48
C PRO A 50 18.90 -20.86 -9.84
N ASN A 51 19.36 -22.10 -9.65
CA ASN A 51 20.73 -22.57 -9.93
C ASN A 51 21.81 -21.85 -9.07
N GLU A 52 21.49 -21.54 -7.84
CA GLU A 52 22.43 -20.93 -6.86
C GLU A 52 22.99 -19.55 -7.31
N LYS A 53 22.34 -18.90 -8.25
CA LYS A 53 22.68 -17.53 -8.62
C LYS A 53 22.10 -16.53 -7.63
N GLN A 54 22.76 -15.39 -7.49
CA GLN A 54 22.29 -14.30 -6.65
C GLN A 54 22.61 -12.94 -7.24
N VAL A 55 21.85 -11.94 -6.83
CA VAL A 55 22.11 -10.52 -7.13
C VAL A 55 22.25 -9.79 -5.81
N LEU A 56 23.33 -9.06 -5.63
CA LEU A 56 23.53 -8.15 -4.51
C LEU A 56 23.27 -6.72 -4.98
N LEU A 57 22.39 -6.03 -4.27
CA LEU A 57 21.99 -4.67 -4.61
C LEU A 57 22.36 -3.74 -3.46
N GLN A 58 23.21 -2.77 -3.74
CA GLN A 58 23.51 -1.68 -2.82
C GLN A 58 22.71 -0.45 -3.25
N LEU A 59 21.95 0.13 -2.33
CA LEU A 59 21.09 1.26 -2.61
C LEU A 59 21.65 2.55 -2.01
N LYS A 60 21.71 3.61 -2.80
CA LYS A 60 22.20 4.92 -2.37
C LYS A 60 21.20 6.01 -2.72
N HIS A 61 20.70 6.69 -1.71
CA HIS A 61 19.80 7.83 -1.87
C HIS A 61 20.49 9.13 -1.48
N SER A 62 20.34 10.16 -2.29
CA SER A 62 20.83 11.51 -2.01
C SER A 62 19.65 12.50 -2.03
N ILE A 63 19.65 13.40 -1.06
CA ILE A 63 18.77 14.58 -1.05
C ILE A 63 19.52 15.85 -1.50
N GLN A 64 20.80 15.73 -1.85
CA GLN A 64 21.58 16.87 -2.30
C GLN A 64 21.14 17.28 -3.70
N THR A 65 20.84 18.57 -3.83
CA THR A 65 20.44 19.18 -5.09
C THR A 65 21.47 20.19 -5.58
N ASN A 66 21.51 20.42 -6.88
CA ASN A 66 22.23 21.53 -7.48
C ASN A 66 21.46 22.85 -7.28
N GLY A 67 22.02 23.97 -7.73
CA GLY A 67 21.40 25.30 -7.64
C GLY A 67 20.04 25.44 -8.35
N ALA A 68 19.66 24.49 -9.19
CA ALA A 68 18.36 24.41 -9.86
C ALA A 68 17.35 23.47 -9.13
N GLY A 69 17.69 22.94 -7.95
CA GLY A 69 16.83 22.04 -7.20
C GLY A 69 16.80 20.59 -7.72
N VAL A 70 17.67 20.24 -8.67
CA VAL A 70 17.76 18.87 -9.23
C VAL A 70 18.78 18.06 -8.44
N ILE A 71 18.49 16.78 -8.17
CA ILE A 71 19.40 15.86 -7.47
C ILE A 71 20.75 15.82 -8.22
N ILE A 72 21.85 15.90 -7.45
CA ILE A 72 23.21 15.86 -8.03
C ILE A 72 23.46 14.52 -8.74
N ASN A 73 24.19 14.59 -9.84
CA ASN A 73 24.57 13.39 -10.58
C ASN A 73 25.63 12.56 -9.83
N LEU A 74 25.69 11.27 -10.16
CA LEU A 74 26.75 10.39 -9.68
C LEU A 74 28.09 10.79 -10.34
N THR A 75 29.01 11.26 -9.52
CA THR A 75 30.32 11.69 -10.01
C THR A 75 31.35 10.55 -10.03
N GLU A 76 32.44 10.71 -10.80
CA GLU A 76 33.50 9.72 -10.90
C GLU A 76 34.20 9.41 -9.56
N ARG A 77 34.27 10.39 -8.65
CA ARG A 77 34.88 10.26 -7.32
C ARG A 77 33.87 10.28 -6.20
N ASP A 78 32.64 9.87 -6.52
CA ASP A 78 31.58 9.78 -5.51
C ASP A 78 31.97 8.79 -4.41
N SER A 79 31.93 9.24 -3.16
CA SER A 79 32.31 8.42 -1.99
C SER A 79 31.41 7.20 -1.80
N ASP A 80 30.11 7.32 -2.09
CA ASP A 80 29.15 6.21 -1.98
C ASP A 80 29.42 5.13 -3.04
N LEU A 81 29.77 5.55 -4.27
CA LEU A 81 30.20 4.63 -5.34
C LEU A 81 31.42 3.82 -4.89
N TRP A 82 32.50 4.50 -4.48
CA TRP A 82 33.75 3.82 -4.14
C TRP A 82 33.66 2.99 -2.88
N LYS A 83 32.90 3.43 -1.89
CA LYS A 83 32.63 2.62 -0.69
C LYS A 83 31.84 1.35 -1.02
N THR A 84 30.87 1.43 -1.93
CA THR A 84 30.13 0.26 -2.41
C THR A 84 31.06 -0.76 -3.09
N LEU A 85 31.89 -0.29 -4.05
CA LEU A 85 32.86 -1.15 -4.74
C LEU A 85 33.84 -1.80 -3.75
N TYR A 86 34.34 -1.02 -2.79
CA TYR A 86 35.20 -1.51 -1.71
C TYR A 86 34.51 -2.62 -0.90
N ASN A 87 33.28 -2.42 -0.49
CA ASN A 87 32.52 -3.42 0.26
C ASN A 87 32.37 -4.72 -0.54
N TRP A 88 32.01 -4.63 -1.81
CA TRP A 88 31.87 -5.81 -2.66
C TRP A 88 33.20 -6.54 -2.90
N VAL A 89 34.31 -5.83 -3.07
CA VAL A 89 35.64 -6.47 -3.14
C VAL A 89 35.91 -7.27 -1.87
N ASN A 90 35.61 -6.71 -0.69
CA ASN A 90 35.81 -7.42 0.58
C ASN A 90 34.85 -8.62 0.74
N ILE A 91 33.59 -8.49 0.32
CA ILE A 91 32.63 -9.61 0.32
C ILE A 91 33.14 -10.72 -0.59
N ILE A 92 33.61 -10.41 -1.80
CA ILE A 92 34.12 -11.42 -2.74
C ILE A 92 35.37 -12.12 -2.19
N ASN A 93 36.24 -11.39 -1.52
CA ASN A 93 37.53 -11.86 -1.03
C ASN A 93 37.47 -12.32 0.45
N ASP A 94 36.29 -12.57 1.02
CA ASP A 94 36.13 -12.85 2.44
C ASP A 94 36.74 -14.24 2.82
N PRO A 95 37.81 -14.26 3.63
CA PRO A 95 38.43 -15.50 4.04
C PRO A 95 37.55 -16.31 5.04
N ILE A 96 36.68 -15.65 5.80
CA ILE A 96 35.78 -16.33 6.75
C ILE A 96 34.79 -17.20 6.00
N ASP A 97 34.37 -16.75 4.81
CA ASP A 97 33.50 -17.52 3.90
C ASP A 97 34.28 -18.46 2.96
N GLY A 98 35.58 -18.71 3.23
CA GLY A 98 36.42 -19.63 2.45
C GLY A 98 36.87 -19.07 1.09
N ARG A 99 36.81 -17.76 0.87
CA ARG A 99 37.20 -17.11 -0.38
C ARG A 99 38.60 -16.47 -0.34
N GLU A 100 39.55 -17.14 0.28
CA GLU A 100 40.95 -16.70 0.33
C GLU A 100 41.67 -16.86 -1.01
N LYS A 101 41.30 -17.87 -1.80
CA LYS A 101 41.96 -18.20 -3.07
C LYS A 101 41.16 -17.59 -4.25
N GLU A 102 41.89 -17.09 -5.24
CA GLU A 102 41.30 -16.47 -6.44
C GLU A 102 40.29 -17.42 -7.12
N ILE A 103 40.54 -18.73 -7.16
CA ILE A 103 39.61 -19.68 -7.76
C ILE A 103 38.25 -19.70 -7.05
N THR A 104 38.23 -19.59 -5.70
CA THR A 104 36.96 -19.54 -4.94
C THR A 104 36.24 -18.19 -5.11
N GLN A 105 37.01 -17.10 -5.28
CA GLN A 105 36.50 -15.78 -5.59
C GLN A 105 35.84 -15.74 -6.99
N LEU A 106 36.51 -16.31 -7.99
CA LEU A 106 35.97 -16.42 -9.35
C LEU A 106 34.71 -17.30 -9.41
N ASN A 107 34.66 -18.39 -8.64
CA ASN A 107 33.46 -19.20 -8.51
C ASN A 107 32.27 -18.41 -7.91
N TYR A 108 32.56 -17.57 -6.92
CA TYR A 108 31.56 -16.67 -6.34
C TYR A 108 31.07 -15.63 -7.36
N LEU A 109 32.01 -14.97 -8.08
CA LEU A 109 31.71 -14.01 -9.13
C LEU A 109 30.84 -14.62 -10.25
N ASN A 110 31.07 -15.88 -10.63
CA ASN A 110 30.28 -16.56 -11.66
C ASN A 110 28.82 -16.71 -11.28
N LYS A 111 28.51 -16.77 -9.98
CA LYS A 111 27.15 -16.94 -9.45
C LYS A 111 26.51 -15.63 -8.97
N THR A 112 27.27 -14.53 -8.91
CA THR A 112 26.81 -13.28 -8.28
C THR A 112 26.87 -12.13 -9.26
N ALA A 113 25.77 -11.38 -9.39
CA ALA A 113 25.74 -10.07 -10.02
C ALA A 113 25.69 -8.97 -8.93
N PHE A 114 26.19 -7.78 -9.26
CA PHE A 114 26.30 -6.63 -8.36
C PHE A 114 25.62 -5.42 -9.01
N ILE A 115 24.63 -4.84 -8.34
CA ILE A 115 23.88 -3.71 -8.89
C ILE A 115 23.93 -2.54 -7.90
N LEU A 116 24.49 -1.42 -8.34
CA LEU A 116 24.37 -0.15 -7.62
C LEU A 116 23.12 0.57 -8.10
N VAL A 117 22.18 0.75 -7.17
CA VAL A 117 20.93 1.48 -7.41
C VAL A 117 21.03 2.86 -6.77
N SER A 118 20.69 3.93 -7.50
CA SER A 118 20.71 5.28 -6.95
C SER A 118 19.66 6.18 -7.60
N ASN A 119 19.14 7.13 -6.82
CA ASN A 119 18.35 8.24 -7.35
C ASN A 119 19.19 9.31 -8.05
N LYS A 120 20.52 9.29 -7.88
CA LYS A 120 21.45 10.14 -8.66
C LYS A 120 21.38 9.75 -10.13
N ALA A 121 21.29 10.75 -11.01
CA ALA A 121 21.22 10.52 -12.44
C ALA A 121 22.60 10.16 -13.05
N PHE A 122 22.56 9.53 -14.22
CA PHE A 122 23.76 9.31 -15.03
C PHE A 122 24.39 10.66 -15.41
N ASN A 123 25.71 10.72 -15.31
CA ASN A 123 26.50 11.86 -15.78
C ASN A 123 27.48 11.40 -16.86
N SER A 124 27.38 11.96 -18.05
CA SER A 124 28.26 11.68 -19.16
C SER A 124 29.74 12.02 -18.87
N SER A 125 30.02 12.83 -17.85
CA SER A 125 31.38 13.11 -17.38
C SER A 125 31.93 12.07 -16.39
N ASN A 126 31.16 11.09 -15.99
CA ASN A 126 31.61 10.02 -15.10
C ASN A 126 32.38 8.96 -15.90
N LYS A 127 33.71 9.15 -15.95
CA LYS A 127 34.62 8.30 -16.73
C LYS A 127 34.68 6.85 -16.20
N PHE A 128 34.37 6.61 -14.92
CA PHE A 128 34.33 5.25 -14.40
C PHE A 128 33.19 4.44 -15.04
N LEU A 129 31.98 5.01 -15.08
CA LEU A 129 30.83 4.35 -15.71
C LEU A 129 31.05 4.15 -17.22
N GLU A 130 31.63 5.13 -17.88
CA GLU A 130 31.98 5.05 -19.30
C GLU A 130 32.97 3.90 -19.55
N ASN A 131 34.09 3.84 -18.82
CA ASN A 131 35.11 2.79 -18.96
C ASN A 131 34.54 1.39 -18.63
N VAL A 132 33.65 1.25 -17.64
CA VAL A 132 32.95 -0.04 -17.35
C VAL A 132 32.11 -0.44 -18.57
N SER A 133 31.34 0.49 -19.14
CA SER A 133 30.51 0.23 -20.32
C SER A 133 31.35 -0.15 -21.54
N GLU A 134 32.43 0.57 -21.79
CA GLU A 134 33.37 0.32 -22.92
C GLU A 134 34.08 -1.03 -22.77
N PHE A 135 34.50 -1.39 -21.54
CA PHE A 135 35.08 -2.70 -21.26
C PHE A 135 34.09 -3.83 -21.56
N LYS A 136 32.84 -3.69 -21.11
CA LYS A 136 31.77 -4.68 -21.36
C LYS A 136 31.49 -4.84 -22.87
N LYS A 137 31.61 -3.77 -23.64
CA LYS A 137 31.46 -3.79 -25.11
C LYS A 137 32.72 -4.27 -25.84
N GLY A 138 33.82 -4.54 -25.12
CA GLY A 138 35.08 -4.95 -25.69
C GLY A 138 35.83 -3.82 -26.43
N LEU A 139 35.47 -2.57 -26.17
CA LEU A 139 36.11 -1.38 -26.81
C LEU A 139 37.43 -1.03 -26.14
N ILE A 140 37.62 -1.38 -24.88
CA ILE A 140 38.89 -1.25 -24.15
C ILE A 140 39.30 -2.57 -23.53
N SER A 141 40.61 -2.78 -23.37
CA SER A 141 41.16 -3.96 -22.70
C SER A 141 41.13 -3.80 -21.17
N ILE A 142 41.30 -4.90 -20.45
CA ILE A 142 41.45 -4.86 -18.98
C ILE A 142 42.71 -4.08 -18.59
N SER A 143 43.78 -4.13 -19.38
CA SER A 143 44.99 -3.34 -19.16
C SER A 143 44.73 -1.83 -19.27
N ASP A 144 43.88 -1.41 -20.21
CA ASP A 144 43.52 0.01 -20.36
C ASP A 144 42.65 0.47 -19.20
N PHE A 145 41.70 -0.38 -18.74
CA PHE A 145 40.93 -0.12 -17.54
C PHE A 145 41.82 0.00 -16.30
N GLN A 146 42.81 -0.86 -16.15
CA GLN A 146 43.79 -0.78 -15.05
C GLN A 146 44.62 0.49 -15.06
N LYS A 147 45.09 0.96 -16.26
CA LYS A 147 45.76 2.25 -16.41
C LYS A 147 44.86 3.42 -16.04
N TYR A 148 43.60 3.35 -16.44
CA TYR A 148 42.60 4.33 -16.03
C TYR A 148 42.45 4.39 -14.50
N LEU A 149 42.34 3.24 -13.81
CA LEU A 149 42.28 3.18 -12.33
C LEU A 149 43.53 3.75 -11.68
N ASP A 150 44.75 3.49 -12.23
CA ASP A 150 46.00 4.06 -11.73
C ASP A 150 45.97 5.59 -11.82
N ASN A 151 45.57 6.15 -12.96
CA ASN A 151 45.47 7.60 -13.14
C ASN A 151 44.40 8.22 -12.22
N LEU A 152 43.22 7.58 -12.09
CA LEU A 152 42.17 8.05 -11.21
C LEU A 152 42.64 8.07 -9.75
N ARG A 153 43.27 6.99 -9.29
CA ARG A 153 43.84 6.88 -7.94
C ARG A 153 44.85 8.00 -7.69
N ASP A 154 45.83 8.16 -8.54
CA ASP A 154 46.96 9.09 -8.36
C ASP A 154 46.52 10.58 -8.39
N THR A 155 45.41 10.87 -9.05
CA THR A 155 44.78 12.21 -9.09
C THR A 155 43.73 12.45 -8.02
N THR A 156 43.40 11.44 -7.20
CA THR A 156 42.38 11.54 -6.16
C THR A 156 42.98 12.12 -4.88
N LYS A 157 42.41 13.22 -4.39
CA LYS A 157 42.83 13.90 -3.14
C LYS A 157 42.21 13.33 -1.88
N ASP A 158 41.02 12.80 -2.00
CA ASP A 158 40.30 12.17 -0.89
C ASP A 158 40.98 10.84 -0.49
N LYS A 159 41.43 10.72 0.75
CA LYS A 159 42.20 9.57 1.24
C LYS A 159 41.35 8.28 1.30
N GLU A 160 40.07 8.38 1.60
CA GLU A 160 39.20 7.23 1.68
C GLU A 160 38.91 6.70 0.26
N VAL A 161 38.50 7.56 -0.63
CA VAL A 161 38.30 7.21 -2.06
C VAL A 161 39.58 6.67 -2.69
N PHE A 162 40.74 7.28 -2.41
CA PHE A 162 42.05 6.77 -2.85
C PHE A 162 42.31 5.33 -2.37
N SER A 163 42.00 5.04 -1.08
CA SER A 163 42.15 3.70 -0.52
C SER A 163 41.23 2.69 -1.20
N HIS A 164 39.97 3.06 -1.45
CA HIS A 164 38.97 2.20 -2.09
C HIS A 164 39.36 1.88 -3.55
N ILE A 165 39.81 2.88 -4.33
CA ILE A 165 40.34 2.67 -5.69
C ILE A 165 41.55 1.72 -5.66
N SER A 166 42.45 1.91 -4.68
CA SER A 166 43.64 1.09 -4.55
C SER A 166 43.34 -0.39 -4.32
N ILE A 167 42.30 -0.70 -3.52
CA ILE A 167 41.87 -2.07 -3.24
C ILE A 167 41.29 -2.73 -4.49
N LEU A 168 40.44 -2.05 -5.24
CA LEU A 168 39.94 -2.57 -6.51
C LEU A 168 41.06 -2.78 -7.53
N ARG A 169 41.99 -1.81 -7.63
CA ARG A 169 43.12 -1.87 -8.57
C ARG A 169 44.12 -3.00 -8.31
N LYS A 170 44.26 -3.41 -7.04
CA LYS A 170 45.12 -4.53 -6.60
C LYS A 170 44.64 -5.91 -7.06
N GLN A 171 43.41 -6.04 -7.50
CA GLN A 171 42.89 -7.32 -7.96
C GLN A 171 43.57 -7.76 -9.26
N SER A 172 43.69 -9.07 -9.49
CA SER A 172 44.23 -9.63 -10.70
C SER A 172 43.41 -9.21 -11.94
N SER A 173 44.02 -9.25 -13.12
CA SER A 173 43.32 -8.92 -14.36
C SER A 173 42.14 -9.86 -14.63
N ILE A 174 42.24 -11.12 -14.25
CA ILE A 174 41.17 -12.12 -14.41
C ILE A 174 40.01 -11.78 -13.46
N TRP A 175 40.32 -11.58 -12.18
CA TRP A 175 39.34 -11.22 -11.18
C TRP A 175 38.58 -9.93 -11.53
N LEU A 176 39.35 -8.89 -11.89
CA LEU A 176 38.80 -7.59 -12.25
C LEU A 176 37.90 -7.68 -13.49
N SER A 177 38.32 -8.44 -14.50
CA SER A 177 37.50 -8.67 -15.70
C SER A 177 36.16 -9.33 -15.37
N GLU A 178 36.15 -10.38 -14.54
CA GLU A 178 34.91 -11.09 -14.15
C GLU A 178 34.02 -10.21 -13.30
N PHE A 179 34.59 -9.43 -12.37
CA PHE A 179 33.82 -8.50 -11.56
C PHE A 179 33.14 -7.41 -12.40
N LEU A 180 33.90 -6.77 -13.33
CA LEU A 180 33.35 -5.73 -14.19
C LEU A 180 32.21 -6.23 -15.10
N LYS A 181 32.29 -7.49 -15.56
CA LYS A 181 31.21 -8.10 -16.35
C LYS A 181 29.90 -8.25 -15.54
N LYS A 182 30.02 -8.39 -14.21
CA LYS A 182 28.88 -8.60 -13.29
C LYS A 182 28.37 -7.33 -12.61
N LEU A 183 29.06 -6.19 -12.83
CA LEU A 183 28.73 -4.90 -12.22
C LEU A 183 27.73 -4.15 -13.08
N GLU A 184 26.59 -3.75 -12.50
CA GLU A 184 25.53 -2.99 -13.15
C GLU A 184 25.19 -1.72 -12.36
N PHE A 185 24.58 -0.74 -13.04
CA PHE A 185 24.20 0.54 -12.46
C PHE A 185 22.76 0.89 -12.85
N GLU A 186 21.88 1.00 -11.86
CA GLU A 186 20.52 1.49 -12.02
C GLU A 186 20.41 2.89 -11.42
N LEU A 187 20.61 3.90 -12.27
CA LEU A 187 20.63 5.31 -11.87
C LEU A 187 19.32 6.02 -12.20
N GLY A 188 19.06 7.15 -11.52
CA GLY A 188 17.84 7.95 -11.71
C GLY A 188 16.58 7.27 -11.16
N GLN A 189 16.73 6.39 -10.19
CA GLN A 189 15.62 5.66 -9.57
C GLN A 189 15.02 6.49 -8.44
N ASP A 190 14.25 7.54 -8.76
CA ASP A 190 13.71 8.48 -7.77
C ASP A 190 12.26 8.15 -7.36
N ASP A 191 11.37 7.96 -8.33
CA ASP A 191 9.95 7.73 -8.07
C ASP A 191 9.60 6.23 -7.91
N LEU A 192 10.01 5.65 -6.78
CA LEU A 192 9.77 4.24 -6.47
C LEU A 192 8.28 3.94 -6.21
N ILE A 193 7.54 4.88 -5.61
CA ILE A 193 6.11 4.68 -5.31
C ILE A 193 5.32 4.54 -6.61
N SER A 194 5.54 5.40 -7.59
CA SER A 194 4.88 5.27 -8.89
C SER A 194 5.28 3.99 -9.63
N LYS A 195 6.54 3.54 -9.51
CA LYS A 195 6.97 2.24 -10.04
C LYS A 195 6.21 1.07 -9.41
N ILE A 196 6.07 1.07 -8.09
CA ILE A 196 5.31 0.06 -7.35
C ILE A 196 3.85 0.04 -7.80
N LYS A 197 3.20 1.22 -7.86
CA LYS A 197 1.81 1.35 -8.32
C LYS A 197 1.64 0.87 -9.77
N SER A 198 2.59 1.20 -10.64
CA SER A 198 2.59 0.72 -12.03
C SER A 198 2.74 -0.80 -12.10
N LYS A 199 3.55 -1.41 -11.23
CA LYS A 199 3.68 -2.87 -11.14
C LYS A 199 2.38 -3.51 -10.62
N ILE A 200 1.73 -2.91 -9.61
CA ILE A 200 0.41 -3.35 -9.13
C ILE A 200 -0.62 -3.28 -10.28
N LYS A 201 -0.66 -2.17 -11.03
CA LYS A 201 -1.53 -2.02 -12.21
C LYS A 201 -1.30 -3.14 -13.25
N SER A 202 -0.05 -3.52 -13.49
CA SER A 202 0.29 -4.58 -14.45
C SER A 202 -0.30 -5.96 -14.08
N THR A 203 -0.67 -6.18 -12.81
CA THR A 203 -1.37 -7.38 -12.34
C THR A 203 -2.90 -7.32 -12.56
N LYS A 204 -3.38 -6.36 -13.36
CA LYS A 204 -4.79 -6.15 -13.69
C LYS A 204 -5.66 -5.71 -12.50
N VAL A 205 -5.05 -5.09 -11.49
CA VAL A 205 -5.78 -4.34 -10.46
C VAL A 205 -6.42 -3.12 -11.11
N LYS A 206 -7.67 -2.82 -10.75
CA LYS A 206 -8.40 -1.66 -11.26
C LYS A 206 -7.72 -0.36 -10.82
N GLU A 207 -7.70 0.64 -11.70
CA GLU A 207 -7.03 1.93 -11.48
C GLU A 207 -7.42 2.57 -10.15
N GLU A 208 -8.71 2.63 -9.87
CA GLU A 208 -9.30 3.22 -8.66
C GLU A 208 -8.95 2.45 -7.36
N LYS A 209 -8.45 1.21 -7.48
CA LYS A 209 -8.07 0.34 -6.34
C LYS A 209 -6.56 0.20 -6.14
N ILE A 210 -5.74 0.74 -7.04
CA ILE A 210 -4.28 0.63 -6.96
C ILE A 210 -3.76 1.19 -5.63
N GLU A 211 -4.28 2.35 -5.20
CA GLU A 211 -3.90 2.99 -3.94
C GLU A 211 -4.25 2.11 -2.73
N ASP A 212 -5.43 1.49 -2.74
CA ASP A 212 -5.87 0.61 -1.65
C ASP A 212 -5.00 -0.64 -1.54
N VAL A 213 -4.65 -1.25 -2.69
CA VAL A 213 -3.76 -2.42 -2.73
C VAL A 213 -2.35 -2.05 -2.28
N PHE A 214 -1.82 -0.92 -2.76
CA PHE A 214 -0.52 -0.41 -2.34
C PHE A 214 -0.47 -0.21 -0.83
N ASN A 215 -1.42 0.55 -0.26
CA ASN A 215 -1.48 0.85 1.17
C ASN A 215 -1.64 -0.43 2.02
N ALA A 216 -2.43 -1.40 1.56
CA ALA A 216 -2.62 -2.66 2.26
C ALA A 216 -1.33 -3.50 2.31
N ILE A 217 -0.61 -3.59 1.18
CA ILE A 217 0.66 -4.31 1.12
C ILE A 217 1.72 -3.58 1.95
N ASP A 218 1.91 -2.28 1.75
CA ASP A 218 2.91 -1.46 2.44
C ASP A 218 2.76 -1.57 3.96
N SER A 219 1.55 -1.35 4.49
CA SER A 219 1.33 -1.36 5.95
C SER A 219 1.55 -2.75 6.57
N ASN A 220 1.09 -3.82 5.90
CA ASN A 220 1.26 -5.17 6.42
C ASN A 220 2.71 -5.65 6.34
N LEU A 221 3.40 -5.34 5.24
CA LEU A 221 4.81 -5.67 5.05
C LEU A 221 5.70 -4.94 6.06
N ARG A 222 5.50 -3.63 6.28
CA ARG A 222 6.22 -2.86 7.32
C ARG A 222 5.99 -3.45 8.71
N LYS A 223 4.75 -3.79 9.04
CA LYS A 223 4.43 -4.44 10.32
C LYS A 223 5.15 -5.78 10.47
N LYS A 224 5.14 -6.62 9.43
CA LYS A 224 5.82 -7.92 9.43
C LYS A 224 7.34 -7.74 9.59
N ASN A 225 7.96 -6.86 8.81
CA ASN A 225 9.38 -6.56 8.89
C ASN A 225 9.79 -6.09 10.30
N TYR A 226 8.99 -5.22 10.92
CA TYR A 226 9.23 -4.78 12.31
C TYR A 226 9.20 -5.95 13.31
N ILE A 227 8.19 -6.84 13.20
CA ILE A 227 8.03 -8.01 14.09
C ILE A 227 9.19 -8.99 13.89
N ASP A 228 9.56 -9.29 12.64
CA ASP A 228 10.64 -10.22 12.32
C ASP A 228 11.99 -9.68 12.80
N THR A 229 12.29 -8.41 12.55
CA THR A 229 13.51 -7.76 13.06
C THR A 229 13.57 -7.78 14.59
N LYS A 230 12.47 -7.44 15.28
CA LYS A 230 12.38 -7.52 16.73
C LYS A 230 12.64 -8.93 17.26
N SER A 231 12.22 -9.95 16.52
CA SER A 231 12.40 -11.37 16.84
C SER A 231 13.74 -11.93 16.34
N ARG A 232 14.65 -11.08 15.82
CA ARG A 232 15.95 -11.47 15.23
C ARG A 232 15.80 -12.44 14.04
N LYS A 233 14.68 -12.42 13.35
CA LYS A 233 14.47 -13.17 12.11
C LYS A 233 14.98 -12.34 10.95
N LYS A 234 15.58 -13.00 9.97
CA LYS A 234 15.98 -12.39 8.71
C LYS A 234 14.75 -12.06 7.89
N ILE A 235 14.73 -10.89 7.27
CA ILE A 235 13.67 -10.49 6.33
C ILE A 235 13.98 -11.13 4.99
N ILE A 236 13.38 -12.29 4.73
CA ILE A 236 13.51 -13.04 3.48
C ILE A 236 12.10 -13.49 3.08
N PHE A 237 11.76 -13.28 1.81
CA PHE A 237 10.51 -13.76 1.20
C PHE A 237 10.84 -14.59 -0.04
N SER A 238 10.21 -15.75 -0.16
CA SER A 238 10.09 -16.44 -1.43
C SER A 238 8.89 -15.91 -2.22
N PHE A 239 8.86 -16.18 -3.52
CA PHE A 239 7.67 -15.94 -4.35
C PHE A 239 6.41 -16.56 -3.70
N ASP A 240 6.49 -17.82 -3.25
CA ASP A 240 5.37 -18.53 -2.64
C ASP A 240 4.90 -17.89 -1.33
N ASP A 241 5.85 -17.46 -0.46
CA ASP A 241 5.51 -16.77 0.79
C ASP A 241 4.76 -15.47 0.50
N PHE A 242 5.25 -14.69 -0.46
CA PHE A 242 4.61 -13.45 -0.87
C PHE A 242 3.23 -13.69 -1.47
N TYR A 243 3.13 -14.65 -2.41
CA TYR A 243 1.86 -15.01 -3.02
C TYR A 243 0.83 -15.46 -1.98
N LYS A 244 1.20 -16.36 -1.08
CA LYS A 244 0.34 -16.88 -0.02
C LYS A 244 -0.19 -15.80 0.93
N GLU A 245 0.68 -14.85 1.31
CA GLU A 245 0.32 -13.82 2.30
C GLU A 245 -0.41 -12.63 1.68
N TYR A 246 -0.12 -12.27 0.41
CA TYR A 246 -0.54 -10.99 -0.17
C TYR A 246 -1.48 -11.10 -1.38
N SER A 247 -1.67 -12.29 -2.00
CA SER A 247 -2.57 -12.46 -3.15
C SER A 247 -3.98 -11.94 -2.89
N VAL A 248 -4.48 -12.08 -1.66
CA VAL A 248 -5.81 -11.61 -1.26
C VAL A 248 -6.03 -10.11 -1.51
N TYR A 249 -4.98 -9.28 -1.44
CA TYR A 249 -5.11 -7.84 -1.72
C TYR A 249 -5.26 -7.57 -3.21
N PHE A 250 -4.56 -8.33 -4.05
CA PHE A 250 -4.70 -8.25 -5.50
C PHE A 250 -6.07 -8.75 -5.96
N ASP A 251 -6.56 -9.84 -5.37
CA ASP A 251 -7.90 -10.38 -5.68
C ASP A 251 -8.99 -9.37 -5.32
N LYS A 252 -8.90 -8.73 -4.16
CA LYS A 252 -9.79 -7.62 -3.79
C LYS A 252 -9.66 -6.42 -4.75
N GLY A 253 -8.46 -6.14 -5.23
CA GLY A 253 -8.19 -5.08 -6.21
C GLY A 253 -8.74 -5.38 -7.61
N ARG A 254 -8.84 -6.65 -8.00
CA ARG A 254 -9.43 -7.09 -9.28
C ARG A 254 -10.95 -7.20 -9.22
N ASN A 255 -11.50 -7.39 -8.01
CA ASN A 255 -12.92 -7.61 -7.79
C ASN A 255 -13.72 -6.31 -7.97
N ASN A 256 -14.98 -6.42 -8.41
CA ASN A 256 -15.91 -5.29 -8.55
C ASN A 256 -16.50 -4.82 -7.22
N LYS A 257 -16.32 -5.59 -6.12
CA LYS A 257 -16.90 -5.22 -4.81
C LYS A 257 -16.33 -3.89 -4.31
N LEU A 258 -17.22 -3.05 -3.81
CA LEU A 258 -16.89 -1.76 -3.21
C LEU A 258 -16.11 -1.96 -1.90
N PRO A 259 -15.13 -1.11 -1.57
CA PRO A 259 -14.37 -1.26 -0.33
C PRO A 259 -15.20 -0.86 0.88
N ILE A 260 -15.41 -1.78 1.82
CA ILE A 260 -16.04 -1.51 3.11
C ILE A 260 -14.95 -1.32 4.17
N ARG A 261 -14.91 -0.14 4.81
CA ARG A 261 -13.92 0.21 5.83
C ARG A 261 -14.62 0.63 7.11
N LYS A 262 -14.37 -0.07 8.22
CA LYS A 262 -14.88 0.38 9.54
C LYS A 262 -14.11 1.62 9.97
N LYS A 263 -14.80 2.76 10.06
CA LYS A 263 -14.26 4.02 10.58
C LYS A 263 -14.94 4.33 11.92
N ASN A 264 -14.16 4.76 12.90
CA ASN A 264 -14.75 5.33 14.12
C ASN A 264 -15.34 6.70 13.79
N ILE A 265 -16.65 6.82 13.93
CA ILE A 265 -17.38 8.06 13.63
C ILE A 265 -17.62 8.80 14.95
N LYS A 266 -17.28 10.08 14.98
CA LYS A 266 -17.65 10.99 16.06
C LYS A 266 -18.91 11.74 15.65
N PHE A 267 -19.94 11.67 16.46
CA PHE A 267 -21.17 12.41 16.26
C PHE A 267 -21.28 13.52 17.30
N ASN A 268 -21.49 14.76 16.85
CA ASN A 268 -21.44 15.96 17.71
C ASN A 268 -22.80 16.66 17.86
N LYS A 269 -23.89 16.06 17.34
CA LYS A 269 -25.24 16.63 17.48
C LYS A 269 -26.06 15.85 18.51
N PRO A 270 -27.10 16.45 19.12
CA PRO A 270 -28.02 15.71 19.95
C PRO A 270 -28.69 14.58 19.17
N MET A 271 -28.54 13.33 19.60
CA MET A 271 -29.06 12.16 18.88
C MET A 271 -30.58 12.18 18.76
N LYS A 272 -31.27 12.70 19.76
CA LYS A 272 -32.75 12.80 19.80
C LYS A 272 -33.34 13.74 18.76
N ASP A 273 -32.54 14.63 18.17
CA ASP A 273 -33.03 15.56 17.13
C ASP A 273 -33.17 14.89 15.77
N GLN A 274 -32.54 13.73 15.56
CA GLN A 274 -32.61 12.95 14.32
C GLN A 274 -34.02 12.39 14.10
N THR A 275 -34.55 12.52 12.88
CA THR A 275 -35.92 12.09 12.53
C THR A 275 -36.10 10.61 12.74
N PHE A 276 -35.12 9.77 12.34
CA PHE A 276 -35.23 8.32 12.53
C PHE A 276 -35.25 7.92 14.01
N ILE A 277 -34.52 8.62 14.89
CA ILE A 277 -34.58 8.38 16.34
C ILE A 277 -35.98 8.74 16.89
N LYS A 278 -36.54 9.88 16.45
CA LYS A 278 -37.93 10.27 16.84
C LYS A 278 -38.95 9.21 16.40
N GLN A 279 -38.78 8.68 15.18
CA GLN A 279 -39.63 7.61 14.68
C GLN A 279 -39.54 6.32 15.52
N LEU A 280 -38.33 5.94 15.98
CA LEU A 280 -38.08 4.76 16.80
C LEU A 280 -38.64 4.94 18.24
N LEU A 281 -38.51 6.14 18.80
CA LEU A 281 -39.11 6.49 20.09
C LEU A 281 -40.63 6.45 20.02
N ASP A 282 -41.24 6.94 18.94
CA ASP A 282 -42.70 7.00 18.73
C ASP A 282 -43.36 5.62 18.70
N ILE A 283 -42.66 4.60 18.26
CA ILE A 283 -43.11 3.22 18.21
C ILE A 283 -42.61 2.37 19.39
N PHE A 284 -41.97 3.00 20.37
CA PHE A 284 -41.34 2.33 21.54
C PHE A 284 -40.26 1.28 21.19
N ALA A 285 -39.67 1.37 20.02
CA ALA A 285 -38.50 0.57 19.64
C ALA A 285 -37.23 1.01 20.38
N LEU A 286 -37.20 2.26 20.87
CA LEU A 286 -36.16 2.83 21.73
C LEU A 286 -36.78 3.43 22.98
N LYS A 287 -35.99 3.49 24.05
CA LYS A 287 -36.30 4.26 25.25
C LYS A 287 -35.58 5.60 25.24
N GLU A 288 -36.20 6.59 25.84
CA GLU A 288 -35.63 7.97 25.86
C GLU A 288 -34.28 8.09 26.57
N ASP A 289 -34.01 7.18 27.53
CA ASP A 289 -32.80 7.14 28.35
C ASP A 289 -31.70 6.23 27.76
N ASP A 290 -32.02 5.45 26.71
CA ASP A 290 -31.06 4.49 26.11
C ASP A 290 -30.10 5.18 25.13
N GLN A 291 -29.18 5.97 25.67
CA GLN A 291 -28.18 6.69 24.89
C GLN A 291 -27.19 5.76 24.16
N VAL A 292 -26.91 4.58 24.73
CA VAL A 292 -25.97 3.61 24.14
C VAL A 292 -26.54 3.05 22.84
N GLU A 293 -27.82 2.64 22.85
CA GLU A 293 -28.46 2.12 21.66
C GLU A 293 -28.68 3.22 20.61
N MET A 294 -29.07 4.44 21.02
CA MET A 294 -29.16 5.59 20.11
C MET A 294 -27.82 5.85 19.41
N LEU A 295 -26.70 5.79 20.14
CA LEU A 295 -25.37 5.97 19.56
C LEU A 295 -25.02 4.84 18.58
N ARG A 296 -25.34 3.59 18.89
CA ARG A 296 -25.10 2.43 18.04
C ARG A 296 -25.85 2.57 16.71
N LEU A 297 -27.15 2.88 16.75
CA LEU A 297 -27.96 3.04 15.55
C LEU A 297 -27.54 4.25 14.71
N THR A 298 -27.25 5.38 15.36
CA THR A 298 -26.69 6.56 14.70
C THR A 298 -25.36 6.24 14.02
N SER A 299 -24.51 5.44 14.65
CA SER A 299 -23.24 5.02 14.06
C SER A 299 -23.44 4.16 12.81
N GLN A 300 -24.40 3.24 12.79
CA GLN A 300 -24.75 2.45 11.62
C GLN A 300 -25.22 3.36 10.46
N MET A 301 -26.14 4.28 10.72
CA MET A 301 -26.64 5.24 9.74
C MET A 301 -25.49 6.06 9.11
N LEU A 302 -24.64 6.64 9.96
CA LEU A 302 -23.53 7.47 9.51
C LEU A 302 -22.46 6.67 8.77
N GLN A 303 -22.18 5.43 9.16
CA GLN A 303 -21.25 4.56 8.46
C GLN A 303 -21.71 4.31 7.04
N THR A 304 -22.98 3.98 6.84
CA THR A 304 -23.53 3.76 5.50
C THR A 304 -23.49 5.03 4.66
N GLY A 305 -23.93 6.16 5.19
CA GLY A 305 -23.87 7.44 4.47
C GLY A 305 -22.44 7.82 4.06
N ASN A 306 -21.47 7.67 4.96
CA ASN A 306 -20.06 7.95 4.67
C ASN A 306 -19.45 6.99 3.63
N HIS A 307 -19.87 5.71 3.61
CA HIS A 307 -19.41 4.79 2.58
C HIS A 307 -19.94 5.19 1.21
N ILE A 308 -21.24 5.47 1.10
CA ILE A 308 -21.86 5.92 -0.16
C ILE A 308 -21.17 7.20 -0.67
N GLU A 309 -20.98 8.18 0.20
CA GLU A 309 -20.28 9.42 -0.14
C GLU A 309 -18.83 9.18 -0.59
N ASP A 310 -18.06 8.34 0.13
CA ASP A 310 -16.69 7.98 -0.23
C ASP A 310 -16.64 7.28 -1.60
N TRP A 311 -17.57 6.35 -1.86
CA TRP A 311 -17.63 5.65 -3.14
C TRP A 311 -17.94 6.58 -4.31
N VAL A 312 -18.86 7.51 -4.14
CA VAL A 312 -19.18 8.54 -5.17
C VAL A 312 -18.00 9.48 -5.37
N ASN A 313 -17.41 10.02 -4.30
CA ASN A 313 -16.28 10.93 -4.37
C ASN A 313 -15.03 10.31 -5.01
N ARG A 314 -14.86 8.99 -4.89
CA ARG A 314 -13.77 8.24 -5.52
C ARG A 314 -14.12 7.74 -6.92
N GLY A 315 -15.31 8.02 -7.43
CA GLY A 315 -15.76 7.55 -8.74
C GLY A 315 -15.96 6.04 -8.85
N LEU A 316 -16.14 5.34 -7.70
CA LEU A 316 -16.39 3.89 -7.68
C LEU A 316 -17.82 3.57 -8.11
N ILE A 317 -18.76 4.45 -7.83
CA ILE A 317 -20.14 4.45 -8.29
C ILE A 317 -20.54 5.88 -8.70
N VAL A 318 -21.59 5.99 -9.52
CA VAL A 318 -22.16 7.27 -9.92
C VAL A 318 -23.45 7.56 -9.16
N GLN A 319 -23.88 8.82 -9.14
CA GLN A 319 -25.08 9.24 -8.40
C GLN A 319 -26.33 8.47 -8.84
N GLU A 320 -26.47 8.15 -10.12
CA GLU A 320 -27.60 7.36 -10.65
C GLU A 320 -27.71 5.98 -9.97
N GLN A 321 -26.56 5.30 -9.75
CA GLN A 321 -26.52 4.01 -9.03
C GLN A 321 -26.93 4.16 -7.56
N VAL A 322 -26.61 5.28 -6.92
CA VAL A 322 -27.07 5.58 -5.55
C VAL A 322 -28.57 5.81 -5.52
N ASP A 323 -29.10 6.54 -6.50
CA ASP A 323 -30.53 6.81 -6.60
C ASP A 323 -31.32 5.53 -6.87
N ASP A 324 -30.84 4.65 -7.75
CA ASP A 324 -31.42 3.32 -8.00
C ASP A 324 -31.38 2.44 -6.74
N PHE A 325 -30.27 2.44 -6.00
CA PHE A 325 -30.16 1.73 -4.74
C PHE A 325 -31.15 2.24 -3.69
N ASN A 326 -31.29 3.57 -3.55
CA ASN A 326 -32.26 4.17 -2.64
C ASN A 326 -33.70 3.78 -3.03
N ASN A 327 -34.02 3.84 -4.32
CA ASN A 327 -35.35 3.44 -4.85
C ASN A 327 -35.64 1.96 -4.57
N ASP A 328 -34.66 1.06 -4.75
CA ASP A 328 -34.83 -0.35 -4.42
C ASP A 328 -35.07 -0.56 -2.92
N CYS A 329 -34.34 0.16 -2.06
CA CYS A 329 -34.55 0.12 -0.60
C CYS A 329 -35.93 0.63 -0.21
N VAL A 330 -36.40 1.72 -0.80
CA VAL A 330 -37.76 2.26 -0.59
C VAL A 330 -38.80 1.25 -1.05
N ASN A 331 -38.63 0.60 -2.20
CA ASN A 331 -39.54 -0.44 -2.68
C ASN A 331 -39.60 -1.66 -1.74
N LYS A 332 -38.44 -2.13 -1.25
CA LYS A 332 -38.38 -3.22 -0.26
C LYS A 332 -39.10 -2.84 1.03
N TRP A 333 -38.87 -1.62 1.51
CA TRP A 333 -39.59 -1.09 2.67
C TRP A 333 -41.10 -0.99 2.40
N LYS A 334 -41.52 -0.41 1.27
CA LYS A 334 -42.93 -0.24 0.92
C LYS A 334 -43.70 -1.58 0.91
N ASN A 335 -43.13 -2.59 0.24
CA ASN A 335 -43.72 -3.93 0.20
C ASN A 335 -43.90 -4.50 1.62
N THR A 336 -42.92 -4.35 2.49
CA THR A 336 -43.00 -4.81 3.88
C THR A 336 -43.99 -4.01 4.69
N HIS A 337 -43.99 -2.68 4.55
CA HIS A 337 -44.92 -1.78 5.23
C HIS A 337 -46.39 -2.07 4.83
N ASP A 338 -46.67 -2.23 3.54
CA ASP A 338 -47.98 -2.55 3.01
C ASP A 338 -48.44 -3.94 3.49
N GLU A 339 -47.55 -4.92 3.54
CA GLU A 339 -47.89 -6.26 4.07
C GLU A 339 -48.27 -6.22 5.53
N VAL A 340 -47.45 -5.58 6.36
CA VAL A 340 -47.63 -5.57 7.81
C VAL A 340 -48.83 -4.73 8.26
N HIS A 341 -49.12 -3.65 7.54
CA HIS A 341 -50.25 -2.77 7.83
C HIS A 341 -51.54 -3.13 7.08
N ARG A 342 -51.54 -4.23 6.32
CA ARG A 342 -52.69 -4.62 5.46
C ARG A 342 -53.98 -4.77 6.23
N GLU A 343 -53.95 -5.41 7.39
CA GLU A 343 -55.14 -5.62 8.22
C GLU A 343 -55.72 -4.29 8.73
N ILE A 344 -54.85 -3.40 9.21
CA ILE A 344 -55.23 -2.08 9.70
C ILE A 344 -55.86 -1.27 8.54
N ASN A 345 -55.25 -1.30 7.36
CA ASN A 345 -55.77 -0.60 6.18
C ASN A 345 -57.11 -1.14 5.71
N LEU A 346 -57.34 -2.47 5.77
CA LEU A 346 -58.60 -3.08 5.46
C LEU A 346 -59.67 -2.69 6.49
N ASN A 347 -59.35 -2.76 7.79
CA ASN A 347 -60.28 -2.37 8.86
C ASN A 347 -60.71 -0.90 8.70
N LEU A 348 -59.75 -0.01 8.39
CA LEU A 348 -60.04 1.40 8.22
C LEU A 348 -60.84 1.70 6.95
N SER A 349 -60.45 1.13 5.79
CA SER A 349 -61.00 1.49 4.50
C SER A 349 -62.28 0.79 4.11
N VAL A 350 -62.47 -0.47 4.60
CA VAL A 350 -63.59 -1.32 4.23
C VAL A 350 -64.62 -1.40 5.34
N PHE A 351 -64.14 -1.56 6.60
CA PHE A 351 -64.98 -1.79 7.75
C PHE A 351 -65.23 -0.54 8.59
N ASN A 352 -64.64 0.60 8.25
CA ASN A 352 -64.73 1.87 8.98
C ASN A 352 -64.37 1.72 10.47
N THR A 353 -63.49 0.78 10.79
CA THR A 353 -63.07 0.50 12.17
C THR A 353 -61.68 1.12 12.38
N PRO A 354 -61.55 2.19 13.18
CA PRO A 354 -60.25 2.81 13.44
C PRO A 354 -59.39 1.87 14.29
N PRO A 355 -58.07 1.76 13.96
CA PRO A 355 -57.14 0.96 14.74
C PRO A 355 -56.89 1.59 16.13
N THR A 356 -56.60 0.75 17.09
CA THR A 356 -56.08 1.19 18.39
C THR A 356 -54.61 1.57 18.32
N ASP A 357 -54.12 2.43 19.21
CA ASP A 357 -52.70 2.77 19.30
C ASP A 357 -51.82 1.53 19.47
N LYS A 358 -52.30 0.53 20.21
CA LYS A 358 -51.59 -0.73 20.39
C LYS A 358 -51.41 -1.49 19.09
N GLU A 359 -52.42 -1.57 18.25
CA GLU A 359 -52.35 -2.25 16.94
C GLU A 359 -51.38 -1.52 16.01
N ILE A 360 -51.41 -0.19 15.98
CA ILE A 360 -50.49 0.65 15.19
C ILE A 360 -49.04 0.43 15.62
N ILE A 361 -48.76 0.44 16.93
CA ILE A 361 -47.43 0.24 17.49
C ILE A 361 -46.91 -1.17 17.19
N LEU A 362 -47.73 -2.21 17.41
CA LEU A 362 -47.30 -3.60 17.15
C LEU A 362 -47.02 -3.84 15.65
N ALA A 363 -47.84 -3.28 14.77
CA ALA A 363 -47.58 -3.35 13.33
C ALA A 363 -46.29 -2.60 12.92
N ALA A 364 -46.06 -1.43 13.50
CA ALA A 364 -44.84 -0.65 13.24
C ALA A 364 -43.55 -1.36 13.73
N LEU A 365 -43.60 -1.98 14.92
CA LEU A 365 -42.49 -2.81 15.44
C LEU A 365 -42.26 -4.02 14.55
N LYS A 366 -43.29 -4.69 14.08
CA LYS A 366 -43.19 -5.81 13.13
C LYS A 366 -42.56 -5.33 11.80
N CYS A 367 -42.97 -4.18 11.30
CA CYS A 367 -42.38 -3.58 10.11
C CYS A 367 -40.86 -3.36 10.27
N LEU A 368 -40.45 -2.73 11.37
CA LEU A 368 -39.05 -2.52 11.71
C LEU A 368 -38.26 -3.84 11.81
N ASP A 369 -38.80 -4.86 12.46
CA ASP A 369 -38.16 -6.16 12.65
C ASP A 369 -37.99 -6.91 11.33
N GLU A 370 -38.98 -6.86 10.43
CA GLU A 370 -38.87 -7.47 9.10
C GLU A 370 -37.89 -6.71 8.18
N ILE A 371 -37.78 -5.38 8.30
CA ILE A 371 -36.82 -4.57 7.56
C ILE A 371 -35.40 -4.86 8.02
N LYS A 372 -35.15 -5.04 9.33
CA LYS A 372 -33.82 -5.38 9.87
C LYS A 372 -33.29 -6.73 9.39
N LYS A 373 -34.13 -7.60 8.84
CA LYS A 373 -33.73 -8.88 8.24
C LYS A 373 -33.35 -8.78 6.77
N LYS A 374 -33.57 -7.62 6.12
CA LYS A 374 -33.29 -7.44 4.71
C LYS A 374 -31.80 -7.25 4.47
N GLU A 375 -31.26 -8.07 3.60
CA GLU A 375 -29.91 -7.91 3.07
C GLU A 375 -29.97 -6.99 1.86
N LEU A 376 -29.05 -6.04 1.82
CA LEU A 376 -28.94 -5.06 0.75
C LEU A 376 -27.66 -5.29 -0.05
N GLU A 377 -27.72 -4.94 -1.33
CA GLU A 377 -26.60 -5.01 -2.26
C GLU A 377 -26.55 -3.73 -3.08
N ILE A 378 -25.36 -3.18 -3.27
CA ILE A 378 -25.09 -2.06 -4.15
C ILE A 378 -23.90 -2.36 -5.04
N ASP A 379 -24.03 -2.22 -6.35
CA ASP A 379 -22.99 -2.47 -7.36
C ASP A 379 -22.22 -3.78 -7.09
N TYR A 380 -22.93 -4.91 -7.03
CA TYR A 380 -22.41 -6.26 -6.73
C TYR A 380 -21.72 -6.41 -5.37
N THR A 381 -21.95 -5.46 -4.45
CA THR A 381 -21.39 -5.48 -3.11
C THR A 381 -22.50 -5.74 -2.09
N GLU A 382 -22.48 -6.93 -1.48
CA GLU A 382 -23.34 -7.26 -0.36
C GLU A 382 -22.95 -6.40 0.86
N LEU A 383 -23.94 -5.72 1.42
CA LEU A 383 -23.77 -4.95 2.65
C LEU A 383 -24.01 -5.86 3.86
N ASP A 384 -23.17 -5.73 4.87
CA ASP A 384 -23.42 -6.44 6.13
C ASP A 384 -24.69 -5.91 6.82
N THR A 385 -25.14 -6.60 7.87
CA THR A 385 -26.36 -6.25 8.60
C THR A 385 -26.33 -4.82 9.15
N GLU A 386 -25.15 -4.34 9.58
CA GLU A 386 -25.02 -2.99 10.14
C GLU A 386 -25.20 -1.91 9.08
N LEU A 387 -24.61 -2.10 7.91
CA LEU A 387 -24.73 -1.18 6.76
C LEU A 387 -26.10 -1.25 6.12
N SER A 388 -26.70 -2.45 6.02
CA SER A 388 -28.06 -2.63 5.51
C SER A 388 -29.08 -1.91 6.41
N ASN A 389 -29.01 -2.08 7.73
CA ASN A 389 -29.84 -1.35 8.67
C ASN A 389 -29.56 0.17 8.63
N GLY A 390 -28.29 0.55 8.53
CA GLY A 390 -27.87 1.94 8.43
C GLY A 390 -28.51 2.66 7.24
N GLN A 391 -28.68 1.97 6.11
CA GLN A 391 -29.35 2.51 4.93
C GLN A 391 -30.85 2.83 5.21
N PHE A 392 -31.55 1.93 5.84
CA PHE A 392 -32.95 2.18 6.21
C PHE A 392 -33.07 3.30 7.26
N TYR A 393 -32.14 3.42 8.20
CA TYR A 393 -32.11 4.56 9.12
C TYR A 393 -31.81 5.88 8.41
N LEU A 394 -30.95 5.86 7.39
CA LEU A 394 -30.66 7.04 6.59
C LEU A 394 -31.89 7.53 5.81
N LEU A 395 -32.64 6.61 5.19
CA LEU A 395 -33.90 6.92 4.51
C LEU A 395 -34.99 7.40 5.50
N SER A 396 -35.06 6.80 6.69
CA SER A 396 -35.96 7.21 7.76
C SER A 396 -35.62 8.59 8.32
N ASP A 397 -34.32 8.92 8.43
CA ASP A 397 -33.88 10.24 8.89
C ASP A 397 -34.21 11.37 7.88
N LYS A 398 -34.17 11.04 6.58
CA LYS A 398 -34.63 11.92 5.51
C LYS A 398 -36.16 12.00 5.36
N ALA A 399 -36.92 11.31 6.18
CA ALA A 399 -38.37 11.13 6.06
C ALA A 399 -38.82 10.63 4.67
N GLU A 400 -38.02 9.74 4.07
CA GLU A 400 -38.38 9.03 2.83
C GLU A 400 -39.15 7.74 3.15
N ILE A 401 -38.96 7.18 4.33
CA ILE A 401 -39.68 6.02 4.87
C ILE A 401 -40.07 6.24 6.34
N GLY A 402 -41.04 5.47 6.80
CA GLY A 402 -41.46 5.45 8.21
C GLY A 402 -41.94 4.07 8.67
N TRP A 403 -42.08 3.86 9.97
CA TRP A 403 -42.37 2.56 10.51
C TRP A 403 -43.84 2.35 10.79
N ARG A 404 -44.56 3.40 11.17
CA ARG A 404 -46.00 3.34 11.53
C ARG A 404 -46.88 3.85 10.36
N ILE A 405 -48.13 3.49 10.39
CA ILE A 405 -49.13 4.13 9.51
C ILE A 405 -49.29 5.61 9.88
N GLY A 406 -49.45 6.49 8.90
CA GLY A 406 -49.53 7.95 9.08
C GLY A 406 -48.23 8.62 9.47
N TRP A 407 -47.09 7.99 9.22
CA TRP A 407 -45.76 8.58 9.45
C TRP A 407 -45.51 9.81 8.60
N GLU A 408 -46.06 9.84 7.39
CA GLU A 408 -45.88 10.94 6.44
C GLU A 408 -46.41 12.26 7.00
N GLU A 409 -47.62 12.25 7.57
CA GLU A 409 -48.26 13.41 8.18
C GLU A 409 -47.46 13.95 9.40
N LYS A 410 -46.71 13.09 10.05
CA LYS A 410 -45.97 13.44 11.27
C LYS A 410 -44.53 13.89 11.01
N TYR A 411 -43.85 13.37 9.98
CA TYR A 411 -42.41 13.53 9.77
C TYR A 411 -42.04 14.09 8.40
N LYS A 412 -42.92 14.03 7.41
CA LYS A 412 -42.68 14.61 6.08
C LYS A 412 -43.26 16.03 6.09
N LEU A 413 -42.40 17.01 6.38
CA LEU A 413 -42.78 18.42 6.41
C LEU A 413 -42.68 19.03 5.01
#